data_6bdd0ce7248f824fedcfc124d9a9d59d
#
_entry.id   6bdd0ce7248f824fedcfc124d9a9d59d
#
_cell.length_a   1.000
_cell.length_b   1.000
_cell.length_c   1.000
_cell.angle_alpha   90.00
_cell.angle_beta   90.00
_cell.angle_gamma   90.00
#
_symmetry.space_group_name_H-M   'P 1'
#
loop_
_entity.id
_entity.type
_entity.pdbx_description
1 polymer ?
#
loop_
_entity_poly.entity_id
_entity_poly.type
_entity_poly.pdbx_seq_one_letter_code
_entity_poly.pdbx_strand_id
1 'polypeptide(L)'
;MAGSNIRSGHLHGSGYITNYRARVKALDLVGTTSAGILDIWDTDSLPVQATYGRSGTTVTVTEVGHGLSTGDKVGITFLTTSGAIATPGNYEITVTGADTFTLTDINSGTIAAGKTCYYVHSTTDGYDAQWLASWHTSANDTFFNGFNVPDEGMLARLGIYIRVENISSVNIYYTGA
;
A
#
# COMPACT_ATOMS: atom_id res chain seq x y z
N MET A 1 34.56 -5.88 12.24
CA MET A 1 33.21 -6.49 12.14
C MET A 1 32.24 -5.35 11.87
N ALA A 2 31.65 -5.29 10.67
CA ALA A 2 30.59 -4.31 10.40
C ALA A 2 29.36 -4.77 11.20
N GLY A 3 28.93 -3.96 12.16
CA GLY A 3 27.72 -4.21 12.92
C GLY A 3 26.52 -4.26 11.97
N SER A 4 25.60 -5.19 12.17
CA SER A 4 24.32 -5.21 11.46
C SER A 4 23.55 -3.94 11.76
N ASN A 5 23.32 -3.09 10.75
CA ASN A 5 22.49 -1.88 10.86
C ASN A 5 20.99 -2.20 10.79
N ILE A 6 20.58 -3.42 11.13
CA ILE A 6 19.18 -3.82 11.15
C ILE A 6 18.51 -3.18 12.36
N ARG A 7 17.42 -2.48 12.10
CA ARG A 7 16.50 -1.91 13.08
C ARG A 7 15.18 -2.64 13.00
N SER A 8 14.37 -2.55 14.05
CA SER A 8 13.00 -3.05 14.04
C SER A 8 12.02 -1.98 14.45
N GLY A 9 10.86 -1.98 13.82
CA GLY A 9 9.68 -1.22 14.23
C GLY A 9 8.55 -2.17 14.58
N HIS A 10 7.79 -1.86 15.63
CA HIS A 10 6.65 -2.64 16.08
C HIS A 10 5.40 -1.77 16.08
N LEU A 11 4.32 -2.27 15.47
CA LEU A 11 3.03 -1.57 15.41
C LEU A 11 1.89 -2.50 15.82
N HIS A 12 0.91 -1.94 16.55
CA HIS A 12 -0.38 -2.57 16.85
C HIS A 12 -1.52 -2.02 15.98
N GLY A 13 -1.21 -1.24 14.96
CA GLY A 13 -2.14 -0.62 14.03
C GLY A 13 -1.39 0.03 12.88
N SER A 14 -2.10 0.74 12.01
CA SER A 14 -1.48 1.46 10.90
C SER A 14 -0.61 2.61 11.40
N GLY A 15 0.54 2.82 10.76
CA GLY A 15 1.46 3.89 11.16
C GLY A 15 2.77 3.92 10.39
N TYR A 16 3.56 4.96 10.65
CA TYR A 16 4.92 5.05 10.12
C TYR A 16 5.90 4.18 10.91
N ILE A 17 6.73 3.46 10.20
CA ILE A 17 7.93 2.80 10.73
C ILE A 17 9.11 3.77 10.71
N THR A 18 9.23 4.52 9.62
CA THR A 18 10.26 5.55 9.44
C THR A 18 9.78 6.57 8.42
N ASN A 19 10.26 7.80 8.55
CA ASN A 19 10.01 8.92 7.64
C ASN A 19 11.28 9.33 6.86
N TYR A 20 12.18 8.40 6.68
CA TYR A 20 13.41 8.58 5.91
C TYR A 20 13.69 7.34 5.07
N ARG A 21 14.61 7.50 4.12
CA ARG A 21 15.03 6.42 3.22
C ARG A 21 15.50 5.19 4.01
N ALA A 22 14.88 4.05 3.71
CA ALA A 22 15.16 2.78 4.37
C ALA A 22 14.92 1.58 3.43
N ARG A 23 15.35 0.40 3.85
CA ARG A 23 15.07 -0.86 3.15
C ARG A 23 14.40 -1.84 4.08
N VAL A 24 13.22 -2.33 3.71
CA VAL A 24 12.54 -3.42 4.41
C VAL A 24 13.27 -4.71 4.11
N LYS A 25 13.68 -5.41 5.15
CA LYS A 25 14.44 -6.68 5.08
C LYS A 25 13.60 -7.89 5.43
N ALA A 26 12.72 -7.75 6.41
CA ALA A 26 11.83 -8.81 6.83
C ALA A 26 10.62 -8.23 7.55
N LEU A 27 9.60 -9.03 7.69
CA LEU A 27 8.44 -8.72 8.53
C LEU A 27 7.90 -9.99 9.19
N ASP A 28 7.35 -9.79 10.39
CA ASP A 28 6.53 -10.77 11.11
C ASP A 28 5.18 -10.11 11.37
N LEU A 29 4.11 -10.86 11.29
CA LEU A 29 2.79 -10.36 11.63
C LEU A 29 2.01 -11.35 12.49
N VAL A 30 1.14 -10.82 13.32
CA VAL A 30 0.17 -11.57 14.11
C VAL A 30 -1.21 -11.17 13.62
N GLY A 31 -1.90 -12.10 12.98
CA GLY A 31 -3.27 -11.90 12.52
C GLY A 31 -4.28 -11.94 13.65
N THR A 32 -5.54 -11.84 13.29
CA THR A 32 -6.70 -12.03 14.18
C THR A 32 -7.50 -13.24 13.74
N THR A 33 -8.69 -13.41 14.32
CA THR A 33 -9.65 -14.44 13.87
C THR A 33 -10.32 -14.13 12.54
N SER A 34 -10.14 -12.91 12.03
CA SER A 34 -10.64 -12.47 10.73
C SER A 34 -9.50 -12.42 9.69
N ALA A 35 -9.84 -12.58 8.42
CA ALA A 35 -8.89 -12.35 7.34
C ALA A 35 -8.33 -10.93 7.41
N GLY A 36 -7.02 -10.80 7.33
CA GLY A 36 -6.32 -9.54 7.50
C GLY A 36 -5.58 -9.09 6.24
N ILE A 37 -5.28 -7.81 6.19
CA ILE A 37 -4.50 -7.18 5.13
C ILE A 37 -3.39 -6.35 5.77
N LEU A 38 -2.20 -6.46 5.21
CA LEU A 38 -1.07 -5.59 5.49
C LEU A 38 -0.58 -5.02 4.17
N ASP A 39 -0.55 -3.69 4.07
CA ASP A 39 0.06 -2.97 2.95
C ASP A 39 1.30 -2.22 3.43
N ILE A 40 2.34 -2.23 2.61
CA ILE A 40 3.56 -1.44 2.81
C ILE A 40 3.65 -0.39 1.71
N TRP A 41 3.91 0.84 2.13
CA TRP A 41 4.01 2.01 1.29
C TRP A 41 5.35 2.71 1.47
N ASP A 42 5.92 3.17 0.34
CA ASP A 42 6.94 4.20 0.32
C ASP A 42 6.25 5.56 0.19
N THR A 43 6.16 6.30 1.29
CA THR A 43 5.41 7.55 1.29
C THR A 43 5.85 8.49 2.41
N ASP A 44 5.70 9.78 2.17
CA ASP A 44 5.85 10.88 3.13
C ASP A 44 4.50 11.44 3.59
N SER A 45 3.39 10.88 3.08
CA SER A 45 2.02 11.27 3.40
C SER A 45 1.18 10.06 3.82
N LEU A 46 0.10 10.32 4.55
CA LEU A 46 -0.84 9.26 4.92
C LEU A 46 -1.61 8.78 3.69
N PRO A 47 -1.86 7.47 3.55
CA PRO A 47 -2.73 6.95 2.51
C PRO A 47 -4.13 7.54 2.60
N VAL A 48 -4.64 7.99 1.45
CA VAL A 48 -5.99 8.54 1.30
C VAL A 48 -6.96 7.41 1.02
N GLN A 49 -8.07 7.39 1.75
CA GLN A 49 -9.18 6.46 1.49
C GLN A 49 -10.10 7.05 0.42
N ALA A 50 -10.37 6.26 -0.61
CA ALA A 50 -11.27 6.62 -1.70
C ALA A 50 -12.20 5.44 -2.05
N THR A 51 -13.09 5.66 -3.01
CA THR A 51 -13.91 4.59 -3.58
C THR A 51 -13.53 4.33 -5.03
N TYR A 52 -13.79 3.11 -5.50
CA TYR A 52 -13.51 2.76 -6.90
C TYR A 52 -14.56 1.85 -7.51
N GLY A 53 -14.53 1.77 -8.83
CA GLY A 53 -15.20 0.77 -9.66
C GLY A 53 -14.37 0.49 -10.89
N ARG A 54 -14.68 -0.60 -11.63
CA ARG A 54 -13.97 -0.97 -12.87
C ARG A 54 -14.95 -1.35 -13.96
N SER A 55 -14.69 -0.87 -15.17
CA SER A 55 -15.36 -1.29 -16.41
C SER A 55 -14.31 -1.62 -17.47
N GLY A 56 -14.27 -2.86 -17.91
CA GLY A 56 -13.18 -3.35 -18.74
C GLY A 56 -11.85 -3.26 -17.98
N THR A 57 -10.85 -2.61 -18.52
CA THR A 57 -9.55 -2.33 -17.88
C THR A 57 -9.52 -0.97 -17.19
N THR A 58 -10.54 -0.14 -17.34
CA THR A 58 -10.57 1.20 -16.73
C THR A 58 -11.09 1.12 -15.31
N VAL A 59 -10.24 1.47 -14.35
CA VAL A 59 -10.61 1.71 -12.96
C VAL A 59 -10.88 3.20 -12.80
N THR A 60 -12.06 3.53 -12.29
CA THR A 60 -12.42 4.91 -11.89
C THR A 60 -12.34 5.00 -10.38
N VAL A 61 -11.54 5.93 -9.88
CA VAL A 61 -11.41 6.26 -8.46
C VAL A 61 -12.15 7.56 -8.21
N THR A 62 -12.89 7.60 -7.10
CA THR A 62 -13.67 8.78 -6.68
C THR A 62 -13.24 9.20 -5.28
N GLU A 63 -12.78 10.43 -5.18
CA GLU A 63 -12.44 11.14 -3.94
C GLU A 63 -12.68 12.63 -4.12
N VAL A 64 -13.41 13.24 -3.19
CA VAL A 64 -13.79 14.65 -3.26
C VAL A 64 -12.55 15.54 -3.11
N GLY A 65 -12.30 16.35 -4.15
CA GLY A 65 -11.23 17.35 -4.11
C GLY A 65 -9.82 16.76 -4.05
N HIS A 66 -9.55 15.65 -4.76
CA HIS A 66 -8.26 14.92 -4.70
C HIS A 66 -7.02 15.75 -5.07
N GLY A 67 -7.17 16.87 -5.77
CA GLY A 67 -6.05 17.78 -6.08
C GLY A 67 -4.98 17.27 -7.03
N LEU A 68 -5.18 16.08 -7.62
CA LEU A 68 -4.24 15.46 -8.55
C LEU A 68 -4.36 16.03 -9.95
N SER A 69 -3.32 15.86 -10.76
CA SER A 69 -3.24 16.23 -12.18
C SER A 69 -3.07 14.99 -13.06
N THR A 70 -3.51 15.07 -14.32
CA THR A 70 -3.22 14.01 -15.29
C THR A 70 -1.71 13.87 -15.49
N GLY A 71 -1.23 12.63 -15.42
CA GLY A 71 0.19 12.27 -15.47
C GLY A 71 0.82 12.06 -14.10
N ASP A 72 0.12 12.43 -13.00
CA ASP A 72 0.60 12.10 -11.67
C ASP A 72 0.64 10.58 -11.48
N LYS A 73 1.52 10.14 -10.59
CA LYS A 73 1.63 8.72 -10.23
C LYS A 73 1.11 8.49 -8.83
N VAL A 74 0.35 7.44 -8.68
CA VAL A 74 -0.20 6.99 -7.40
C VAL A 74 0.19 5.54 -7.13
N GLY A 75 0.60 5.25 -5.90
CA GLY A 75 0.60 3.88 -5.39
C GLY A 75 -0.80 3.58 -4.85
N ILE A 76 -1.42 2.48 -5.24
CA ILE A 76 -2.81 2.19 -4.86
C ILE A 76 -3.01 0.72 -4.51
N THR A 77 -3.85 0.47 -3.48
CA THR A 77 -4.37 -0.85 -3.12
C THR A 77 -5.88 -0.83 -3.10
N PHE A 78 -6.47 -1.97 -3.40
CA PHE A 78 -7.91 -2.14 -3.53
C PHE A 78 -8.41 -3.13 -2.50
N LEU A 79 -9.51 -2.80 -1.84
CA LEU A 79 -10.15 -3.68 -0.88
C LEU A 79 -11.40 -4.30 -1.47
N THR A 80 -11.65 -5.52 -1.07
CA THR A 80 -12.94 -6.16 -1.29
C THR A 80 -13.25 -7.09 -0.12
N THR A 81 -14.51 -7.14 0.23
CA THR A 81 -15.03 -8.16 1.14
C THR A 81 -15.48 -9.41 0.41
N SER A 82 -15.64 -9.34 -0.91
CA SER A 82 -16.00 -10.46 -1.78
C SER A 82 -15.89 -10.09 -3.26
N GLY A 83 -15.55 -11.05 -4.09
CA GLY A 83 -15.52 -10.92 -5.55
C GLY A 83 -14.19 -10.40 -6.13
N ALA A 84 -14.24 -9.92 -7.38
CA ALA A 84 -13.06 -9.42 -8.07
C ALA A 84 -12.59 -8.08 -7.49
N ILE A 85 -11.27 -7.91 -7.46
CA ILE A 85 -10.62 -6.62 -7.12
C ILE A 85 -9.81 -6.13 -8.31
N ALA A 86 -9.53 -4.83 -8.34
CA ALA A 86 -8.52 -4.29 -9.24
C ALA A 86 -7.11 -4.65 -8.74
N THR A 87 -6.14 -4.61 -9.60
CA THR A 87 -4.76 -5.03 -9.29
C THR A 87 -4.06 -3.90 -8.51
N PRO A 88 -3.54 -4.15 -7.29
CA PRO A 88 -2.71 -3.19 -6.59
C PRO A 88 -1.43 -2.88 -7.38
N GLY A 89 -0.94 -1.65 -7.27
CA GLY A 89 0.26 -1.26 -8.00
C GLY A 89 0.52 0.22 -8.00
N ASN A 90 1.46 0.62 -8.84
CA ASN A 90 1.83 2.01 -9.08
C ASN A 90 1.39 2.40 -10.48
N TYR A 91 0.56 3.43 -10.59
CA TYR A 91 -0.12 3.81 -11.82
C TYR A 91 0.04 5.29 -12.11
N GLU A 92 0.24 5.61 -13.38
CA GLU A 92 0.01 6.95 -13.90
C GLU A 92 -1.49 7.12 -14.12
N ILE A 93 -2.03 8.29 -13.73
CA ILE A 93 -3.46 8.56 -13.74
C ILE A 93 -3.87 9.56 -14.80
N THR A 94 -5.15 9.51 -15.16
CA THR A 94 -5.83 10.53 -15.95
C THR A 94 -6.95 11.13 -15.12
N VAL A 95 -6.87 12.44 -14.84
CA VAL A 95 -7.93 13.17 -14.14
C VAL A 95 -9.10 13.37 -15.08
N THR A 96 -10.30 13.00 -14.64
CA THR A 96 -11.55 13.09 -15.41
C THR A 96 -12.54 14.08 -14.81
N GLY A 97 -12.30 14.57 -13.60
CA GLY A 97 -13.09 15.58 -12.92
C GLY A 97 -12.42 16.03 -11.62
N ALA A 98 -12.99 17.01 -10.94
CA ALA A 98 -12.46 17.51 -9.67
C ALA A 98 -12.39 16.44 -8.58
N ASP A 99 -13.27 15.44 -8.67
CA ASP A 99 -13.44 14.38 -7.68
C ASP A 99 -13.15 12.99 -8.26
N THR A 100 -12.64 12.90 -9.50
CA THR A 100 -12.48 11.63 -10.18
C THR A 100 -11.23 11.56 -11.04
N PHE A 101 -10.54 10.43 -10.96
CA PHE A 101 -9.47 10.06 -11.88
C PHE A 101 -9.58 8.59 -12.29
N THR A 102 -8.90 8.23 -13.37
CA THR A 102 -8.88 6.87 -13.89
C THR A 102 -7.45 6.35 -13.99
N LEU A 103 -7.32 5.03 -13.92
CA LEU A 103 -6.10 4.28 -14.22
C LEU A 103 -6.45 3.03 -15.03
N THR A 104 -5.45 2.44 -15.67
CA THR A 104 -5.62 1.24 -16.49
C THR A 104 -5.12 0.02 -15.71
N ASP A 105 -6.04 -0.88 -15.34
CA ASP A 105 -5.72 -2.18 -14.74
C ASP A 105 -5.22 -3.15 -15.81
N ILE A 106 -4.26 -4.00 -15.44
CA ILE A 106 -3.79 -5.09 -16.28
C ILE A 106 -4.89 -6.14 -16.52
N ASN A 107 -5.81 -6.29 -15.59
CA ASN A 107 -6.94 -7.21 -15.66
C ASN A 107 -8.20 -6.50 -16.15
N SER A 108 -9.02 -7.21 -16.91
CA SER A 108 -10.31 -6.74 -17.39
C SER A 108 -11.45 -7.33 -16.56
N GLY A 109 -12.58 -6.62 -16.54
CA GLY A 109 -13.82 -7.08 -15.91
C GLY A 109 -14.62 -5.94 -15.30
N THR A 110 -15.75 -6.27 -14.69
CA THR A 110 -16.64 -5.30 -14.06
C THR A 110 -16.55 -5.40 -12.54
N ILE A 111 -16.34 -4.27 -11.88
CA ILE A 111 -16.43 -4.10 -10.44
C ILE A 111 -17.39 -2.95 -10.19
N ALA A 112 -18.46 -3.20 -9.42
CA ALA A 112 -19.43 -2.15 -9.09
C ALA A 112 -18.73 -1.00 -8.37
N ALA A 113 -19.16 0.23 -8.65
CA ALA A 113 -18.66 1.42 -7.97
C ALA A 113 -18.94 1.39 -6.46
N GLY A 114 -18.19 2.19 -5.71
CA GLY A 114 -18.34 2.29 -4.25
C GLY A 114 -17.53 1.25 -3.45
N LYS A 115 -16.62 0.50 -4.09
CA LYS A 115 -15.64 -0.33 -3.38
C LYS A 115 -14.53 0.55 -2.82
N THR A 116 -13.94 0.14 -1.71
CA THR A 116 -12.89 0.92 -1.03
C THR A 116 -11.52 0.67 -1.65
N CYS A 117 -10.75 1.73 -1.82
CA CYS A 117 -9.32 1.69 -2.12
C CYS A 117 -8.56 2.66 -1.21
N TYR A 118 -7.24 2.48 -1.15
CA TYR A 118 -6.32 3.43 -0.53
C TYR A 118 -5.22 3.76 -1.51
N TYR A 119 -4.84 5.01 -1.58
CA TYR A 119 -3.73 5.42 -2.43
C TYR A 119 -2.81 6.43 -1.72
N VAL A 120 -1.59 6.50 -2.19
CA VAL A 120 -0.60 7.50 -1.82
C VAL A 120 -0.15 8.26 -3.06
N HIS A 121 0.11 9.54 -2.87
CA HIS A 121 0.71 10.41 -3.86
C HIS A 121 1.72 11.30 -3.12
N SER A 122 2.91 11.47 -3.67
CA SER A 122 3.91 12.37 -3.10
C SER A 122 3.87 13.70 -3.84
N THR A 123 3.96 14.78 -3.07
CA THR A 123 4.19 16.12 -3.57
C THR A 123 5.67 16.53 -3.48
N THR A 124 6.52 15.63 -2.99
CA THR A 124 7.95 15.88 -2.85
C THR A 124 8.65 15.73 -4.20
N ASP A 125 9.29 16.78 -4.65
CA ASP A 125 9.99 16.79 -5.94
C ASP A 125 11.02 15.66 -6.06
N GLY A 126 10.89 14.87 -7.12
CA GLY A 126 11.86 13.89 -7.56
C GLY A 126 11.60 12.44 -7.10
N TYR A 127 10.60 12.17 -6.27
CA TYR A 127 10.24 10.80 -5.88
C TYR A 127 8.74 10.62 -5.80
N ASP A 128 8.23 9.63 -6.51
CA ASP A 128 6.82 9.24 -6.43
C ASP A 128 6.59 8.39 -5.17
N ALA A 129 5.51 8.66 -4.44
CA ALA A 129 5.04 7.75 -3.42
C ALA A 129 4.53 6.46 -4.08
N GLN A 130 4.84 5.31 -3.49
CA GLN A 130 4.63 4.01 -4.11
C GLN A 130 3.98 3.01 -3.15
N TRP A 131 3.11 2.17 -3.69
CA TRP A 131 2.78 0.91 -3.08
C TRP A 131 3.95 -0.06 -3.30
N LEU A 132 4.43 -0.71 -2.22
CA LEU A 132 5.56 -1.63 -2.29
C LEU A 132 5.10 -3.09 -2.29
N ALA A 133 4.17 -3.43 -1.40
CA ALA A 133 3.67 -4.80 -1.29
C ALA A 133 2.39 -4.87 -0.43
N SER A 134 1.65 -5.97 -0.61
CA SER A 134 0.54 -6.36 0.27
C SER A 134 0.65 -7.82 0.65
N TRP A 135 0.22 -8.13 1.88
CA TRP A 135 0.00 -9.49 2.36
C TRP A 135 -1.42 -9.66 2.85
N HIS A 136 -1.97 -10.81 2.55
CA HIS A 136 -3.32 -11.19 2.99
C HIS A 136 -3.19 -12.42 3.88
N THR A 137 -3.80 -12.39 5.05
CA THR A 137 -3.94 -13.55 5.92
C THR A 137 -5.33 -14.15 5.77
N SER A 138 -5.43 -15.46 5.92
CA SER A 138 -6.73 -16.13 6.04
C SER A 138 -7.31 -15.89 7.43
N ALA A 139 -8.63 -16.11 7.58
CA ALA A 139 -9.24 -16.13 8.90
C ALA A 139 -8.60 -17.23 9.76
N ASN A 140 -8.30 -16.90 11.01
CA ASN A 140 -7.61 -17.75 11.99
C ASN A 140 -6.10 -18.00 11.73
N ASP A 141 -5.49 -17.32 10.77
CA ASP A 141 -4.03 -17.27 10.66
C ASP A 141 -3.50 -16.32 11.76
N THR A 142 -3.35 -16.86 12.97
CA THR A 142 -2.98 -16.07 14.15
C THR A 142 -1.50 -15.73 14.21
N PHE A 143 -0.67 -16.38 13.41
CA PHE A 143 0.77 -16.13 13.41
C PHE A 143 1.37 -16.37 12.03
N PHE A 144 1.99 -15.36 11.46
CA PHE A 144 2.81 -15.45 10.26
C PHE A 144 4.25 -15.10 10.62
N ASN A 145 5.11 -16.09 10.60
CA ASN A 145 6.51 -15.94 11.00
C ASN A 145 7.41 -15.78 9.77
N GLY A 146 8.07 -14.63 9.71
CA GLY A 146 9.28 -14.49 8.92
C GLY A 146 9.12 -14.45 7.41
N PHE A 147 8.49 -13.40 6.86
CA PHE A 147 8.73 -13.08 5.46
C PHE A 147 10.06 -12.34 5.33
N ASN A 148 11.05 -13.01 4.73
CA ASN A 148 12.32 -12.38 4.36
C ASN A 148 12.21 -11.80 2.95
N VAL A 149 12.55 -10.53 2.81
CA VAL A 149 12.68 -9.91 1.49
C VAL A 149 14.05 -10.28 0.92
N PRO A 150 14.11 -10.96 -0.24
CA PRO A 150 15.37 -11.39 -0.84
C PRO A 150 16.33 -10.22 -1.11
N ASP A 151 17.59 -10.55 -1.25
CA ASP A 151 18.68 -9.66 -1.65
C ASP A 151 18.81 -8.38 -0.80
N GLU A 152 18.73 -7.24 -1.44
CA GLU A 152 18.88 -5.94 -0.78
C GLU A 152 17.63 -5.46 -0.04
N GLY A 153 16.50 -6.15 -0.17
CA GLY A 153 15.22 -5.77 0.40
C GLY A 153 14.45 -4.75 -0.45
N MET A 154 13.23 -4.41 -0.01
CA MET A 154 12.41 -3.38 -0.65
C MET A 154 12.89 -1.99 -0.25
N LEU A 155 13.24 -1.16 -1.24
CA LEU A 155 13.67 0.22 -1.01
C LEU A 155 12.45 1.13 -0.86
N ALA A 156 12.36 1.82 0.27
CA ALA A 156 11.55 3.00 0.47
C ALA A 156 12.44 4.25 0.45
N ARG A 157 12.10 5.25 -0.33
CA ARG A 157 12.90 6.48 -0.53
C ARG A 157 12.41 7.63 0.31
N LEU A 158 11.08 7.71 0.52
CA LEU A 158 10.39 8.75 1.28
C LEU A 158 10.23 8.34 2.74
N GLY A 159 9.79 7.09 2.96
CA GLY A 159 9.56 6.53 4.27
C GLY A 159 8.75 5.24 4.18
N ILE A 160 8.63 4.53 5.29
CA ILE A 160 7.85 3.29 5.35
C ILE A 160 6.59 3.56 6.16
N TYR A 161 5.44 3.52 5.50
CA TYR A 161 4.13 3.50 6.14
C TYR A 161 3.51 2.11 6.00
N ILE A 162 2.90 1.64 7.07
CA ILE A 162 2.18 0.37 7.14
C ILE A 162 0.71 0.65 7.37
N ARG A 163 -0.15 0.10 6.50
CA ARG A 163 -1.57 0.01 6.74
C ARG A 163 -1.93 -1.43 7.10
N VAL A 164 -2.68 -1.59 8.16
CA VAL A 164 -3.16 -2.90 8.60
C VAL A 164 -4.68 -2.90 8.77
N GLU A 165 -5.29 -4.04 8.47
CA GLU A 165 -6.69 -4.34 8.74
C GLU A 165 -6.77 -5.77 9.25
N ASN A 166 -7.44 -5.99 10.38
CA ASN A 166 -7.53 -7.29 11.06
C ASN A 166 -6.15 -7.94 11.35
N ILE A 167 -5.13 -7.13 11.57
CA ILE A 167 -3.80 -7.54 12.00
C ILE A 167 -3.60 -7.00 13.43
N SER A 168 -3.23 -7.88 14.34
CA SER A 168 -3.04 -7.54 15.76
C SER A 168 -1.73 -6.81 16.02
N SER A 169 -0.67 -7.25 15.35
CA SER A 169 0.63 -6.58 15.42
C SER A 169 1.52 -6.92 14.23
N VAL A 170 2.46 -6.02 13.93
CA VAL A 170 3.47 -6.17 12.88
C VAL A 170 4.83 -5.80 13.45
N ASN A 171 5.83 -6.64 13.22
CA ASN A 171 7.24 -6.29 13.35
C ASN A 171 7.84 -6.13 11.97
N ILE A 172 8.52 -5.04 11.74
CA ILE A 172 9.26 -4.79 10.50
C ILE A 172 10.74 -4.64 10.82
N TYR A 173 11.54 -5.37 10.08
CA TYR A 173 13.00 -5.28 10.15
C TYR A 173 13.49 -4.50 8.94
N TYR A 174 14.26 -3.45 9.17
CA TYR A 174 14.72 -2.54 8.12
C TYR A 174 16.14 -2.04 8.39
N THR A 175 16.78 -1.56 7.34
CA THR A 175 18.07 -0.86 7.43
C THR A 175 17.88 0.58 7.01
N GLY A 176 18.56 1.52 7.66
CA GLY A 176 18.76 2.86 7.12
C GLY A 176 19.56 2.77 5.82
N ALA A 177 19.22 3.56 4.82
CA ALA A 177 19.91 3.60 3.52
C ALA A 177 20.63 4.94 3.35
#